data_4a507ec17a45a81d01b10d380bb3fb8f
#
_entry.id   4a507ec17a45a81d01b10d380bb3fb8f
#
_cell.length_a   1.000
_cell.length_b   1.000
_cell.length_c   1.000
_cell.angle_alpha   90.00
_cell.angle_beta   90.00
_cell.angle_gamma   90.00
#
_symmetry.space_group_name_H-M   'P 1'
#
loop_
_entity.id
_entity.type
_entity.pdbx_description
1 polymer ?
#
loop_
_entity_poly.entity_id
_entity_poly.type
_entity_poly.pdbx_seq_one_letter_code
_entity_poly.pdbx_strand_id
1 'polypeptide(L)'
;LHSTSRRQRQMCIRDSIKRGEARIVIGTRSAIFAPVTNVGIIIMDEEGEPSYKSDSTPRYHARDVAIQRCGYNNCVLLMASATPSLESFYYAQKGRYHLFELKNRYSKSPLPAVEIVDMQEEAAEGNDSLLSRVMCDKLTEVLAKKEQAILLLNRRGYTTYITCMDCRQPVACPNCNIPVSYTHLRAHETGAY
;
A
#
# COMPACT_ATOMS: atom_id res chain seq x y z
N LEU A 1 -35.01 5.02 18.05
CA LEU A 1 -33.81 5.44 17.35
C LEU A 1 -33.88 4.92 15.92
N HIS A 2 -34.31 5.75 14.96
CA HIS A 2 -34.37 5.37 13.54
C HIS A 2 -32.96 5.14 13.02
N SER A 3 -32.65 3.90 12.63
CA SER A 3 -31.45 3.53 11.92
C SER A 3 -31.49 4.18 10.53
N THR A 4 -30.89 5.35 10.39
CA THR A 4 -30.73 6.02 9.10
C THR A 4 -29.87 5.13 8.19
N SER A 5 -30.34 4.82 7.00
CA SER A 5 -29.60 3.98 6.06
C SER A 5 -28.25 4.64 5.72
N ARG A 6 -27.25 3.83 5.34
CA ARG A 6 -25.91 4.32 4.94
C ARG A 6 -26.00 5.40 3.85
N ARG A 7 -26.94 5.25 2.92
CA ARG A 7 -27.19 6.23 1.84
C ARG A 7 -27.70 7.56 2.39
N GLN A 8 -28.66 7.55 3.31
CA GLN A 8 -29.21 8.78 3.91
C GLN A 8 -28.14 9.55 4.67
N ARG A 9 -27.28 8.86 5.45
CA ARG A 9 -26.15 9.50 6.13
C ARG A 9 -25.18 10.15 5.15
N GLN A 10 -24.84 9.49 4.05
CA GLN A 10 -23.95 10.05 3.02
C GLN A 10 -24.57 11.29 2.35
N MET A 11 -25.90 11.30 2.11
CA MET A 11 -26.59 12.47 1.57
C MET A 11 -26.56 13.63 2.55
N CYS A 12 -26.87 13.42 3.82
CA CYS A 12 -26.81 14.47 4.86
C CYS A 12 -25.41 15.08 4.98
N ILE A 13 -24.36 14.25 4.97
CA ILE A 13 -22.96 14.72 5.01
C ILE A 13 -22.66 15.57 3.78
N ARG A 14 -23.03 15.11 2.58
CA ARG A 14 -22.81 15.83 1.34
C ARG A 14 -23.53 17.19 1.32
N ASP A 15 -24.76 17.23 1.81
CA ASP A 15 -25.55 18.46 1.88
C ASP A 15 -24.97 19.46 2.89
N SER A 16 -24.50 18.98 4.05
CA SER A 16 -23.80 19.80 5.05
C SER A 16 -22.52 20.41 4.49
N ILE A 17 -21.72 19.62 3.75
CA ILE A 17 -20.52 20.12 3.06
C ILE A 17 -20.91 21.19 2.03
N LYS A 18 -21.92 20.93 1.20
CA LYS A 18 -22.40 21.87 0.16
C LYS A 18 -22.91 23.18 0.74
N ARG A 19 -23.55 23.15 1.91
CA ARG A 19 -24.00 24.36 2.64
C ARG A 19 -22.86 25.11 3.34
N GLY A 20 -21.65 24.58 3.34
CA GLY A 20 -20.50 25.19 4.00
C GLY A 20 -20.47 25.01 5.53
N GLU A 21 -21.32 24.15 6.09
CA GLU A 21 -21.34 23.83 7.52
C GLU A 21 -20.12 23.01 7.94
N ALA A 22 -19.60 22.16 7.03
CA ALA A 22 -18.37 21.41 7.24
C ALA A 22 -17.21 22.02 6.42
N ARG A 23 -16.22 22.54 7.12
CA ARG A 23 -15.03 23.16 6.52
C ARG A 23 -13.88 22.18 6.29
N ILE A 24 -13.90 21.04 6.98
CA ILE A 24 -12.89 19.98 6.89
C ILE A 24 -13.61 18.69 6.51
N VAL A 25 -13.09 18.03 5.48
CA VAL A 25 -13.59 16.73 5.01
C VAL A 25 -12.45 15.73 5.09
N ILE A 26 -12.65 14.66 5.84
CA ILE A 26 -11.70 13.55 5.95
C ILE A 26 -12.39 12.30 5.40
N GLY A 27 -11.69 11.55 4.58
CA GLY A 27 -12.23 10.33 4.00
C GLY A 27 -11.21 9.59 3.14
N THR A 28 -11.65 8.49 2.58
CA THR A 28 -10.87 7.69 1.65
C THR A 28 -10.80 8.35 0.25
N ARG A 29 -10.25 7.66 -0.73
CA ARG A 29 -10.14 8.11 -2.13
C ARG A 29 -11.34 8.91 -2.65
N SER A 30 -12.57 8.51 -2.32
CA SER A 30 -13.78 9.16 -2.79
C SER A 30 -14.04 10.55 -2.17
N ALA A 31 -13.36 10.91 -1.09
CA ALA A 31 -13.47 12.24 -0.48
C ALA A 31 -13.01 13.35 -1.43
N ILE A 32 -12.20 13.03 -2.44
CA ILE A 32 -11.79 14.00 -3.46
C ILE A 32 -12.97 14.61 -4.23
N PHE A 33 -14.12 13.94 -4.26
CA PHE A 33 -15.34 14.41 -4.90
C PHE A 33 -16.32 15.12 -3.93
N ALA A 34 -15.91 15.37 -2.70
CA ALA A 34 -16.75 16.10 -1.75
C ALA A 34 -17.08 17.52 -2.28
N PRO A 35 -18.32 17.98 -2.19
CA PRO A 35 -18.76 19.24 -2.80
C PRO A 35 -18.37 20.45 -1.95
N VAL A 36 -17.08 20.58 -1.62
CA VAL A 36 -16.52 21.76 -0.97
C VAL A 36 -16.41 22.88 -2.00
N THR A 37 -17.01 24.01 -1.73
CA THR A 37 -17.10 25.12 -2.67
C THR A 37 -15.88 26.01 -2.71
N ASN A 38 -15.14 26.11 -1.61
CA ASN A 38 -13.94 26.95 -1.53
C ASN A 38 -12.81 26.11 -0.89
N VAL A 39 -12.14 25.34 -1.74
CA VAL A 39 -11.04 24.45 -1.29
C VAL A 39 -9.77 25.26 -1.16
N GLY A 40 -9.19 25.36 0.04
CA GLY A 40 -7.91 26.02 0.28
C GLY A 40 -6.72 25.07 0.20
N ILE A 41 -6.91 23.82 0.60
CA ILE A 41 -5.86 22.79 0.57
C ILE A 41 -6.47 21.40 0.39
N ILE A 42 -5.77 20.56 -0.36
CA ILE A 42 -6.04 19.11 -0.43
C ILE A 42 -4.80 18.40 0.10
N ILE A 43 -5.00 17.51 1.08
CA ILE A 43 -3.91 16.71 1.65
C ILE A 43 -4.15 15.25 1.28
N MET A 44 -3.14 14.63 0.70
CA MET A 44 -3.09 13.20 0.41
C MET A 44 -2.01 12.58 1.28
N ASP A 45 -2.43 11.78 2.25
CA ASP A 45 -1.53 11.02 3.11
C ASP A 45 -1.24 9.66 2.47
N GLU A 46 0.00 9.17 2.62
CA GLU A 46 0.50 7.96 1.95
C GLU A 46 0.19 7.96 0.44
N GLU A 47 0.63 9.02 -0.26
CA GLU A 47 0.26 9.28 -1.67
C GLU A 47 0.62 8.15 -2.64
N GLY A 48 1.62 7.32 -2.29
CA GLY A 48 2.06 6.15 -3.05
C GLY A 48 1.14 4.94 -2.93
N GLU A 49 0.12 4.99 -2.07
CA GLU A 49 -0.81 3.87 -1.85
C GLU A 49 -1.60 3.50 -3.11
N PRO A 50 -1.56 2.23 -3.57
CA PRO A 50 -2.33 1.79 -4.74
C PRO A 50 -3.84 2.01 -4.62
N SER A 51 -4.36 2.11 -3.40
CA SER A 51 -5.79 2.33 -3.12
C SER A 51 -6.33 3.66 -3.66
N TYR A 52 -5.46 4.63 -3.98
CA TYR A 52 -5.84 5.87 -4.65
C TYR A 52 -6.23 5.70 -6.11
N LYS A 53 -5.89 4.57 -6.73
CA LYS A 53 -6.35 4.20 -8.06
C LYS A 53 -7.71 3.50 -7.99
N SER A 54 -8.67 3.90 -8.82
CA SER A 54 -9.96 3.22 -8.95
C SER A 54 -9.88 2.12 -9.99
N ASP A 55 -10.20 0.89 -9.58
CA ASP A 55 -10.27 -0.26 -10.49
C ASP A 55 -11.65 -0.38 -11.16
N SER A 56 -12.67 0.25 -10.58
CA SER A 56 -14.03 0.29 -11.13
C SER A 56 -14.23 1.50 -12.06
N THR A 57 -15.17 1.37 -12.97
CA THR A 57 -15.56 2.46 -13.89
C THR A 57 -16.39 3.52 -13.16
N PRO A 58 -16.08 4.81 -13.31
CA PRO A 58 -14.95 5.37 -14.07
C PRO A 58 -13.60 5.14 -13.38
N ARG A 59 -12.60 4.71 -14.16
CA ARG A 59 -11.23 4.54 -13.65
C ARG A 59 -10.57 5.91 -13.52
N TYR A 60 -10.02 6.20 -12.35
CA TYR A 60 -9.29 7.43 -12.08
C TYR A 60 -8.23 7.20 -11.02
N HIS A 61 -7.25 8.08 -10.96
CA HIS A 61 -6.32 8.20 -9.84
C HIS A 61 -6.65 9.47 -9.05
N ALA A 62 -6.80 9.35 -7.72
CA ALA A 62 -7.21 10.50 -6.89
C ALA A 62 -6.22 11.67 -6.95
N ARG A 63 -4.92 11.40 -7.11
CA ARG A 63 -3.89 12.42 -7.31
C ARG A 63 -4.18 13.30 -8.53
N ASP A 64 -4.52 12.69 -9.66
CA ASP A 64 -4.78 13.42 -10.91
C ASP A 64 -6.02 14.31 -10.77
N VAL A 65 -7.06 13.77 -10.12
CA VAL A 65 -8.27 14.55 -9.80
C VAL A 65 -7.94 15.68 -8.82
N ALA A 66 -7.08 15.44 -7.83
CA ALA A 66 -6.66 16.46 -6.87
C ALA A 66 -5.88 17.60 -7.55
N ILE A 67 -4.96 17.26 -8.45
CA ILE A 67 -4.20 18.25 -9.24
C ILE A 67 -5.16 19.14 -10.06
N GLN A 68 -6.09 18.53 -10.78
CA GLN A 68 -7.09 19.29 -11.56
C GLN A 68 -7.96 20.17 -10.68
N ARG A 69 -8.44 19.61 -9.56
CA ARG A 69 -9.26 20.33 -8.61
C ARG A 69 -8.54 21.51 -7.97
N CYS A 70 -7.27 21.34 -7.63
CA CYS A 70 -6.45 22.44 -7.13
C CYS A 70 -6.24 23.51 -8.19
N GLY A 71 -6.07 23.15 -9.44
CA GLY A 71 -5.99 24.10 -10.55
C GLY A 71 -7.26 24.95 -10.66
N TYR A 72 -8.44 24.34 -10.59
CA TYR A 72 -9.72 25.07 -10.66
C TYR A 72 -10.00 25.95 -9.44
N ASN A 73 -9.57 25.55 -8.26
CA ASN A 73 -9.82 26.29 -7.00
C ASN A 73 -8.67 27.19 -6.59
N ASN A 74 -7.58 27.20 -7.34
CA ASN A 74 -6.34 27.90 -6.99
C ASN A 74 -5.86 27.54 -5.56
N CYS A 75 -5.87 26.25 -5.23
CA CYS A 75 -5.52 25.74 -3.92
C CYS A 75 -4.24 24.89 -3.97
N VAL A 76 -3.70 24.58 -2.80
CA VAL A 76 -2.47 23.79 -2.67
C VAL A 76 -2.81 22.30 -2.57
N LEU A 77 -2.06 21.45 -3.29
CA LEU A 77 -2.02 20.01 -3.08
C LEU A 77 -0.79 19.65 -2.26
N LEU A 78 -0.99 19.08 -1.08
CA LEU A 78 0.06 18.52 -0.26
C LEU A 78 0.00 16.99 -0.34
N MET A 79 1.06 16.39 -0.85
CA MET A 79 1.23 14.93 -0.90
C MET A 79 2.26 14.53 0.15
N ALA A 80 1.87 13.67 1.07
CA ALA A 80 2.72 13.18 2.15
C ALA A 80 2.95 11.68 2.00
N SER A 81 4.17 11.22 2.20
CA SER A 81 4.50 9.80 2.27
C SER A 81 5.90 9.58 2.84
N ALA A 82 6.10 8.49 3.53
CA ALA A 82 7.44 8.01 3.88
C ALA A 82 8.14 7.38 2.65
N THR A 83 7.35 6.87 1.70
CA THR A 83 7.79 6.19 0.48
C THR A 83 7.02 6.76 -0.71
N PRO A 84 7.40 7.95 -1.22
CA PRO A 84 6.69 8.59 -2.32
C PRO A 84 6.71 7.71 -3.58
N SER A 85 5.67 7.85 -4.41
CA SER A 85 5.63 7.18 -5.71
C SER A 85 6.77 7.65 -6.60
N LEU A 86 7.23 6.79 -7.51
CA LEU A 86 8.33 7.12 -8.43
C LEU A 86 7.99 8.35 -9.27
N GLU A 87 6.73 8.48 -9.69
CA GLU A 87 6.25 9.61 -10.49
C GLU A 87 6.32 10.91 -9.69
N SER A 88 5.82 10.93 -8.46
CA SER A 88 5.83 12.12 -7.60
C SER A 88 7.26 12.55 -7.29
N PHE A 89 8.12 11.59 -6.95
CA PHE A 89 9.53 11.85 -6.68
C PHE A 89 10.26 12.38 -7.91
N TYR A 90 10.04 11.78 -9.09
CA TYR A 90 10.61 12.25 -10.34
C TYR A 90 10.20 13.69 -10.67
N TYR A 91 8.91 14.03 -10.53
CA TYR A 91 8.43 15.39 -10.77
C TYR A 91 8.98 16.39 -9.75
N ALA A 92 9.21 15.98 -8.51
CA ALA A 92 9.88 16.80 -7.52
C ALA A 92 11.34 17.07 -7.92
N GLN A 93 12.09 16.05 -8.34
CA GLN A 93 13.46 16.22 -8.84
C GLN A 93 13.56 17.11 -10.08
N LYS A 94 12.53 17.09 -10.94
CA LYS A 94 12.45 17.96 -12.13
C LYS A 94 11.97 19.39 -11.79
N GLY A 95 11.76 19.71 -10.50
CA GLY A 95 11.32 21.03 -10.06
C GLY A 95 9.86 21.36 -10.38
N ARG A 96 9.06 20.35 -10.80
CA ARG A 96 7.62 20.52 -11.04
C ARG A 96 6.82 20.55 -9.74
N TYR A 97 7.31 19.86 -8.70
CA TYR A 97 6.79 19.87 -7.34
C TYR A 97 7.86 20.39 -6.39
N HIS A 98 7.44 21.05 -5.32
CA HIS A 98 8.34 21.40 -4.23
C HIS A 98 8.49 20.18 -3.31
N LEU A 99 9.74 19.75 -3.09
CA LEU A 99 10.07 18.65 -2.19
C LEU A 99 10.46 19.17 -0.83
N PHE A 100 9.78 18.67 0.20
CA PHE A 100 10.11 18.91 1.60
C PHE A 100 10.49 17.59 2.26
N GLU A 101 11.71 17.50 2.78
CA GLU A 101 12.19 16.31 3.46
C GLU A 101 12.19 16.49 4.97
N LEU A 102 11.43 15.68 5.68
CA LEU A 102 11.43 15.61 7.13
C LEU A 102 12.45 14.56 7.60
N LYS A 103 13.71 14.96 7.75
CA LYS A 103 14.84 14.06 8.05
C LYS A 103 14.87 13.54 9.49
N ASN A 104 14.26 14.27 10.41
CA ASN A 104 14.30 13.95 11.84
C ASN A 104 12.98 13.37 12.31
N ARG A 105 13.04 12.28 13.06
CA ARG A 105 11.87 11.73 13.75
C ARG A 105 11.44 12.65 14.88
N TYR A 106 10.14 12.79 15.09
CA TYR A 106 9.59 13.56 16.21
C TYR A 106 10.13 13.08 17.56
N SER A 107 10.19 11.77 17.77
CA SER A 107 10.67 11.13 19.00
C SER A 107 12.19 11.17 19.18
N LYS A 108 12.97 11.64 18.19
CA LYS A 108 14.44 11.58 18.16
C LYS A 108 15.01 10.14 18.39
N SER A 109 14.17 9.12 18.35
CA SER A 109 14.58 7.74 18.50
C SER A 109 15.44 7.29 17.31
N PRO A 110 16.51 6.52 17.52
CA PRO A 110 17.30 5.97 16.43
C PRO A 110 16.44 5.02 15.57
N LEU A 111 16.89 4.79 14.35
CA LEU A 111 16.31 3.75 13.51
C LEU A 111 16.59 2.38 14.14
N PRO A 112 15.69 1.41 14.00
CA PRO A 112 15.96 0.04 14.44
C PRO A 112 17.14 -0.55 13.66
N ALA A 113 17.88 -1.45 14.29
CA ALA A 113 18.88 -2.23 13.60
C ALA A 113 18.18 -3.15 12.58
N VAL A 114 18.73 -3.21 11.38
CA VAL A 114 18.23 -4.07 10.30
C VAL A 114 19.26 -5.13 10.03
N GLU A 115 18.84 -6.39 10.08
CA GLU A 115 19.65 -7.55 9.74
C GLU A 115 19.05 -8.21 8.50
N ILE A 116 19.87 -8.43 7.48
CA ILE A 116 19.47 -9.05 6.22
C ILE A 116 20.04 -10.47 6.22
N VAL A 117 19.18 -11.45 6.03
CA VAL A 117 19.57 -12.87 5.97
C VAL A 117 19.28 -13.40 4.57
N ASP A 118 20.29 -14.01 3.94
CA ASP A 118 20.13 -14.69 2.66
C ASP A 118 19.51 -16.08 2.88
N MET A 119 18.25 -16.23 2.47
CA MET A 119 17.53 -17.50 2.60
C MET A 119 18.05 -18.58 1.64
N GLN A 120 18.85 -18.23 0.63
CA GLN A 120 19.50 -19.22 -0.24
C GLN A 120 20.69 -19.86 0.47
N GLU A 121 21.45 -19.09 1.22
CA GLU A 121 22.54 -19.60 2.06
C GLU A 121 21.97 -20.49 3.19
N GLU A 122 20.89 -20.05 3.84
CA GLU A 122 20.18 -20.83 4.84
C GLU A 122 19.71 -22.19 4.30
N ALA A 123 19.15 -22.23 3.09
CA ALA A 123 18.71 -23.46 2.44
C ALA A 123 19.91 -24.35 2.03
N ALA A 124 21.02 -23.78 1.58
CA ALA A 124 22.25 -24.52 1.26
C ALA A 124 22.85 -25.19 2.49
N GLU A 125 22.66 -24.60 3.67
CA GLU A 125 23.07 -25.15 4.98
C GLU A 125 22.00 -26.06 5.62
N GLY A 126 20.93 -26.42 4.88
CA GLY A 126 19.91 -27.38 5.29
C GLY A 126 18.71 -26.79 6.03
N ASN A 127 18.53 -25.48 5.99
CA ASN A 127 17.32 -24.87 6.52
C ASN A 127 16.26 -24.71 5.43
N ASP A 128 15.36 -25.67 5.33
CA ASP A 128 14.21 -25.63 4.39
C ASP A 128 12.98 -24.88 4.95
N SER A 129 13.12 -24.22 6.09
CA SER A 129 12.05 -23.48 6.75
C SER A 129 11.76 -22.16 6.04
N LEU A 130 10.55 -21.62 6.24
CA LEU A 130 10.20 -20.26 5.82
C LEU A 130 10.89 -19.17 6.63
N LEU A 131 11.40 -19.53 7.82
CA LEU A 131 12.09 -18.63 8.72
C LEU A 131 13.57 -19.00 8.79
N SER A 132 14.42 -17.99 8.76
CA SER A 132 15.86 -18.20 9.01
C SER A 132 16.10 -18.61 10.45
N ARG A 133 17.21 -19.27 10.71
CA ARG A 133 17.66 -19.63 12.07
C ARG A 133 17.77 -18.37 12.94
N VAL A 134 18.37 -17.32 12.42
CA VAL A 134 18.49 -16.02 13.10
C VAL A 134 17.11 -15.46 13.48
N MET A 135 16.12 -15.55 12.61
CA MET A 135 14.76 -15.12 12.91
C MET A 135 14.15 -15.96 14.05
N CYS A 136 14.32 -17.28 14.01
CA CYS A 136 13.81 -18.19 15.05
C CYS A 136 14.43 -17.88 16.41
N ASP A 137 15.75 -17.65 16.45
CA ASP A 137 16.46 -17.30 17.69
C ASP A 137 15.95 -15.97 18.26
N LYS A 138 15.82 -14.94 17.41
CA LYS A 138 15.28 -13.63 17.82
C LYS A 138 13.83 -13.71 18.30
N LEU A 139 12.98 -14.49 17.63
CA LEU A 139 11.60 -14.71 18.07
C LEU A 139 11.57 -15.41 19.44
N THR A 140 12.42 -16.41 19.64
CA THR A 140 12.52 -17.12 20.93
C THR A 140 12.96 -16.17 22.05
N GLU A 141 13.94 -15.30 21.78
CA GLU A 141 14.42 -14.30 22.74
C GLU A 141 13.30 -13.30 23.11
N VAL A 142 12.59 -12.76 22.12
CA VAL A 142 11.47 -11.81 22.32
C VAL A 142 10.34 -12.45 23.12
N LEU A 143 9.97 -13.69 22.80
CA LEU A 143 8.92 -14.40 23.50
C LEU A 143 9.32 -14.73 24.96
N ALA A 144 10.58 -15.09 25.20
CA ALA A 144 11.09 -15.34 26.55
C ALA A 144 11.03 -14.06 27.41
N LYS A 145 11.24 -12.88 26.81
CA LYS A 145 11.10 -11.58 27.46
C LYS A 145 9.65 -11.11 27.61
N LYS A 146 8.66 -11.90 27.10
CA LYS A 146 7.23 -11.52 27.03
C LYS A 146 7.00 -10.22 26.24
N GLU A 147 7.86 -9.93 25.28
CA GLU A 147 7.72 -8.83 24.35
C GLU A 147 6.90 -9.25 23.11
N GLN A 148 6.63 -8.30 22.22
CA GLN A 148 5.81 -8.52 21.05
C GLN A 148 6.68 -8.54 19.78
N ALA A 149 6.34 -9.41 18.83
CA ALA A 149 6.93 -9.47 17.52
C ALA A 149 5.87 -9.21 16.45
N ILE A 150 6.23 -8.46 15.42
CA ILE A 150 5.38 -8.26 14.23
C ILE A 150 6.05 -8.97 13.06
N LEU A 151 5.38 -9.98 12.52
CA LEU A 151 5.81 -10.71 11.34
C LEU A 151 5.05 -10.18 10.12
N LEU A 152 5.78 -9.57 9.17
CA LEU A 152 5.20 -9.14 7.91
C LEU A 152 5.48 -10.20 6.84
N LEU A 153 4.46 -10.95 6.47
CA LEU A 153 4.51 -11.89 5.36
C LEU A 153 3.78 -11.28 4.16
N ASN A 154 4.51 -10.63 3.26
CA ASN A 154 3.94 -10.03 2.05
C ASN A 154 3.70 -11.08 0.96
N ARG A 155 2.93 -12.13 1.29
CA ARG A 155 2.66 -13.25 0.40
C ARG A 155 1.19 -13.60 0.42
N ARG A 156 0.50 -13.44 -0.72
CA ARG A 156 -0.84 -13.99 -0.89
C ARG A 156 -0.72 -15.43 -1.43
N GLY A 157 -1.39 -16.37 -0.76
CA GLY A 157 -1.40 -17.78 -1.15
C GLY A 157 -0.23 -18.60 -0.59
N TYR A 158 -0.37 -19.92 -0.70
CA TYR A 158 0.57 -20.89 -0.13
C TYR A 158 1.92 -20.92 -0.88
N THR A 159 1.88 -20.78 -2.20
CA THR A 159 3.09 -20.77 -3.05
C THR A 159 2.88 -19.85 -4.26
N THR A 160 3.78 -18.88 -4.46
CA THR A 160 3.71 -17.93 -5.57
C THR A 160 4.23 -18.52 -6.88
N TYR A 161 5.17 -19.44 -6.81
CA TYR A 161 5.74 -20.15 -7.97
C TYR A 161 6.44 -21.42 -7.50
N ILE A 162 6.59 -22.36 -8.41
CA ILE A 162 7.33 -23.61 -8.20
C ILE A 162 8.76 -23.37 -8.68
N THR A 163 9.72 -23.72 -7.84
CA THR A 163 11.17 -23.61 -8.15
C THR A 163 11.75 -24.99 -8.34
N CYS A 164 12.62 -25.16 -9.31
CA CYS A 164 13.42 -26.38 -9.44
C CYS A 164 14.37 -26.52 -8.24
N MET A 165 14.41 -27.69 -7.64
CA MET A 165 15.26 -27.93 -6.47
C MET A 165 16.75 -27.92 -6.82
N ASP A 166 17.12 -28.30 -8.06
CA ASP A 166 18.51 -28.38 -8.50
C ASP A 166 19.08 -27.03 -8.95
N CYS A 167 18.39 -26.38 -9.92
CA CYS A 167 18.87 -25.12 -10.50
C CYS A 167 18.25 -23.87 -9.85
N ARG A 168 17.27 -24.05 -8.94
CA ARG A 168 16.54 -22.98 -8.23
C ARG A 168 15.88 -21.95 -9.14
N GLN A 169 15.77 -22.26 -10.43
CA GLN A 169 15.01 -21.42 -11.37
C GLN A 169 13.50 -21.63 -11.20
N PRO A 170 12.69 -20.57 -11.29
CA PRO A 170 11.26 -20.72 -11.29
C PRO A 170 10.80 -21.50 -12.52
N VAL A 171 9.90 -22.46 -12.31
CA VAL A 171 9.25 -23.17 -13.42
C VAL A 171 8.33 -22.19 -14.15
N ALA A 172 8.65 -21.90 -15.40
CA ALA A 172 7.90 -20.96 -16.22
C ALA A 172 6.93 -21.73 -17.16
N CYS A 173 5.82 -21.08 -17.46
CA CYS A 173 4.87 -21.60 -18.46
C CYS A 173 5.52 -21.56 -19.86
N PRO A 174 5.51 -22.65 -20.63
CA PRO A 174 6.15 -22.68 -21.94
C PRO A 174 5.50 -21.74 -22.96
N ASN A 175 4.26 -21.33 -22.73
CA ASN A 175 3.52 -20.49 -23.66
C ASN A 175 3.64 -18.98 -23.38
N CYS A 176 3.78 -18.58 -22.12
CA CYS A 176 3.78 -17.16 -21.74
C CYS A 176 5.00 -16.75 -20.88
N ASN A 177 5.89 -17.69 -20.56
CA ASN A 177 7.09 -17.48 -19.74
C ASN A 177 6.85 -16.88 -18.33
N ILE A 178 5.59 -16.94 -17.86
CA ILE A 178 5.24 -16.50 -16.50
C ILE A 178 5.53 -17.65 -15.52
N PRO A 179 6.10 -17.39 -14.34
CA PRO A 179 6.30 -18.41 -13.32
C PRO A 179 5.00 -19.12 -12.96
N VAL A 180 5.03 -20.46 -12.98
CA VAL A 180 3.86 -21.28 -12.70
C VAL A 180 3.62 -21.33 -11.19
N SER A 181 2.44 -20.90 -10.75
CA SER A 181 1.99 -21.03 -9.37
C SER A 181 1.18 -22.31 -9.16
N TYR A 182 1.12 -22.77 -7.91
CA TYR A 182 0.29 -23.95 -7.55
C TYR A 182 -1.19 -23.78 -7.95
N THR A 183 -1.70 -22.56 -7.89
CA THR A 183 -3.06 -22.24 -8.34
C THR A 183 -3.23 -22.38 -9.86
N HIS A 184 -2.19 -22.18 -10.63
CA HIS A 184 -2.22 -22.34 -12.08
C HIS A 184 -2.31 -23.83 -12.50
N LEU A 185 -1.64 -24.69 -11.75
CA LEU A 185 -1.71 -26.14 -11.96
C LEU A 185 -3.10 -26.70 -11.57
N ARG A 186 -3.71 -26.19 -10.50
CA ARG A 186 -5.06 -26.60 -10.09
C ARG A 186 -6.19 -26.04 -10.95
N ALA A 187 -5.98 -24.93 -11.64
CA ALA A 187 -7.01 -24.35 -12.52
C ALA A 187 -7.39 -25.29 -13.68
N HIS A 188 -6.52 -26.21 -14.07
CA HIS A 188 -6.81 -27.26 -15.06
C HIS A 188 -7.56 -28.46 -14.47
N GLU A 189 -7.55 -28.66 -13.15
CA GLU A 189 -8.25 -29.78 -12.49
C GLU A 189 -9.65 -29.40 -12.00
N THR A 190 -9.97 -28.13 -11.84
CA THR A 190 -11.28 -27.66 -11.35
C THR A 190 -12.35 -27.54 -12.44
N GLY A 191 -12.06 -27.91 -13.69
CA GLY A 191 -13.01 -27.95 -14.78
C GLY A 191 -13.94 -29.22 -14.81
N ALA A 192 -13.92 -30.04 -13.76
CA ALA A 192 -14.64 -31.31 -13.71
C ALA A 192 -15.57 -31.49 -12.50
N TYR A 193 -16.09 -30.39 -11.94
CA TYR A 193 -17.19 -30.48 -10.98
C TYR A 193 -18.22 -29.38 -11.23
#